data_fa09caf1e6d0370e5ca564678ec82b89
#
_entry.id   fa09caf1e6d0370e5ca564678ec82b89
#
_cell.length_a   1.000
_cell.length_b   1.000
_cell.length_c   1.000
_cell.angle_alpha   90.00
_cell.angle_beta   90.00
_cell.angle_gamma   90.00
#
_symmetry.space_group_name_H-M   'P 1'
#
loop_
_entity.id
_entity.type
_entity.pdbx_description
1 polymer ?
#
loop_
_entity_poly.entity_id
_entity_poly.type
_entity_poly.pdbx_seq_one_letter_code
_entity_poly.pdbx_strand_id
1 'polypeptide(L)'
;SDSKGDLRKIPADSKSSAYTLQATDAGKLIYISSGGITINISVFVVGQAVSIINNSGSDQTITQGTSMTLYNTADATTGNRTLAGRGMATIWFADHNIAYISGAGLS
;
A
#
# COMPACT_ATOMS: atom_id res chain seq x y z
N SER A 1 -23.26 13.25 -15.77
CA SER A 1 -22.26 12.77 -15.21
C SER A 1 -21.10 13.47 -15.37
N ASP A 2 -20.49 13.63 -14.48
CA ASP A 2 -19.43 14.05 -14.53
C ASP A 2 -18.38 13.12 -14.54
N SER A 3 -18.63 12.09 -15.27
CA SER A 3 -17.66 11.09 -15.45
C SER A 3 -16.36 11.64 -15.99
N LYS A 4 -16.40 12.78 -16.66
CA LYS A 4 -15.17 13.36 -17.12
C LYS A 4 -14.26 13.79 -15.99
N GLY A 5 -14.80 14.31 -14.93
CA GLY A 5 -14.02 14.64 -13.77
C GLY A 5 -13.44 13.41 -13.12
N ASP A 6 -14.22 12.31 -13.11
CA ASP A 6 -13.77 11.10 -12.49
C ASP A 6 -12.64 10.44 -13.26
N LEU A 7 -12.58 10.59 -14.55
CA LEU A 7 -11.52 10.00 -15.35
C LEU A 7 -10.14 10.56 -15.03
N ARG A 8 -10.08 11.70 -14.36
CA ARG A 8 -8.82 12.32 -14.00
C ARG A 8 -8.43 12.05 -12.58
N LYS A 9 -9.22 11.26 -11.86
CA LYS A 9 -8.91 10.94 -10.47
C LYS A 9 -8.41 9.52 -10.39
N ILE A 10 -7.45 9.30 -9.52
CA ILE A 10 -7.02 7.96 -9.17
C ILE A 10 -8.10 7.38 -8.27
N PRO A 11 -8.65 6.19 -8.58
CA PRO A 11 -9.61 5.57 -7.69
C PRO A 11 -9.06 5.42 -6.29
N ALA A 12 -9.79 5.87 -5.29
CA ALA A 12 -9.34 5.90 -3.91
C ALA A 12 -10.36 5.27 -2.99
N ASP A 13 -9.88 4.53 -2.00
CA ASP A 13 -10.71 3.93 -0.96
C ASP A 13 -10.24 4.42 0.38
N SER A 14 -11.18 4.79 1.25
CA SER A 14 -10.88 5.19 2.62
C SER A 14 -11.10 4.02 3.56
N LYS A 15 -10.12 3.72 4.39
CA LYS A 15 -10.18 2.63 5.37
C LYS A 15 -9.90 3.18 6.75
N SER A 16 -10.79 2.92 7.68
CA SER A 16 -10.68 3.38 9.06
C SER A 16 -10.45 2.25 10.06
N SER A 17 -10.13 1.05 9.58
CA SER A 17 -9.76 -0.09 10.40
C SER A 17 -8.75 -0.93 9.63
N ALA A 18 -8.18 -1.94 10.30
CA ALA A 18 -7.18 -2.80 9.66
C ALA A 18 -7.70 -3.32 8.32
N TYR A 19 -6.87 -3.23 7.30
CA TYR A 19 -7.27 -3.61 5.94
C TYR A 19 -6.22 -4.49 5.30
N THR A 20 -6.67 -5.56 4.67
CA THR A 20 -5.81 -6.43 3.88
C THR A 20 -6.03 -6.10 2.41
N LEU A 21 -4.96 -5.82 1.68
CA LEU A 21 -5.05 -5.48 0.27
C LEU A 21 -5.73 -6.59 -0.53
N GLN A 22 -6.58 -6.20 -1.47
CA GLN A 22 -7.33 -7.11 -2.32
C GLN A 22 -6.84 -6.98 -3.76
N ALA A 23 -7.09 -8.00 -4.58
CA ALA A 23 -6.68 -7.95 -5.98
C ALA A 23 -7.29 -6.76 -6.73
N THR A 24 -8.47 -6.33 -6.34
CA THR A 24 -9.14 -5.18 -6.95
C THR A 24 -8.48 -3.86 -6.59
N ASP A 25 -7.54 -3.85 -5.65
CA ASP A 25 -6.85 -2.61 -5.26
C ASP A 25 -5.71 -2.26 -6.21
N ALA A 26 -5.36 -3.13 -7.14
CA ALA A 26 -4.29 -2.85 -8.09
C ALA A 26 -4.59 -1.55 -8.86
N GLY A 27 -3.60 -0.65 -8.90
CA GLY A 27 -3.76 0.64 -9.56
C GLY A 27 -4.55 1.66 -8.77
N LYS A 28 -4.93 1.36 -7.54
CA LYS A 28 -5.73 2.26 -6.71
C LYS A 28 -4.89 2.95 -5.65
N LEU A 29 -5.50 3.95 -5.04
CA LEU A 29 -4.93 4.67 -3.91
C LEU A 29 -5.78 4.33 -2.68
N ILE A 30 -5.13 3.87 -1.62
CA ILE A 30 -5.79 3.50 -0.38
C ILE A 30 -5.46 4.56 0.67
N TYR A 31 -6.48 5.18 1.24
CA TYR A 31 -6.31 6.07 2.39
C TYR A 31 -6.55 5.25 3.65
N ILE A 32 -5.52 5.08 4.48
CA ILE A 32 -5.67 4.37 5.75
C ILE A 32 -5.57 5.36 6.89
N SER A 33 -6.51 5.31 7.83
CA SER A 33 -6.49 6.20 8.97
C SER A 33 -6.35 5.46 10.29
N SER A 34 -6.46 4.13 10.30
CA SER A 34 -6.33 3.35 11.52
C SER A 34 -6.17 1.87 11.15
N GLY A 35 -5.47 1.12 11.97
CA GLY A 35 -5.37 -0.34 11.87
C GLY A 35 -4.29 -0.88 10.95
N GLY A 36 -3.70 -0.04 10.09
CA GLY A 36 -2.63 -0.48 9.20
C GLY A 36 -3.10 -1.30 8.00
N ILE A 37 -2.14 -1.72 7.20
CA ILE A 37 -2.37 -2.45 5.94
C ILE A 37 -1.59 -3.76 5.99
N THR A 38 -2.19 -4.85 5.55
CA THR A 38 -1.50 -6.14 5.40
C THR A 38 -1.42 -6.51 3.90
N ILE A 39 -0.24 -6.98 3.48
CA ILE A 39 -0.01 -7.43 2.11
C ILE A 39 0.18 -8.94 2.15
N ASN A 40 -0.76 -9.69 1.56
CA ASN A 40 -0.69 -11.15 1.55
C ASN A 40 -0.12 -11.68 0.24
N ILE A 41 0.37 -12.92 0.32
CA ILE A 41 0.92 -13.62 -0.84
C ILE A 41 -0.21 -13.94 -1.84
N SER A 42 0.14 -13.96 -3.11
CA SER A 42 -0.74 -14.42 -4.19
C SER A 42 -1.98 -13.56 -4.44
N VAL A 43 -1.99 -12.32 -3.94
CA VAL A 43 -3.10 -11.40 -4.21
C VAL A 43 -2.85 -10.63 -5.51
N PHE A 44 -1.60 -10.28 -5.77
CA PHE A 44 -1.23 -9.49 -6.93
C PHE A 44 -0.29 -10.26 -7.85
N VAL A 45 -0.19 -9.82 -9.09
CA VAL A 45 0.73 -10.41 -10.06
C VAL A 45 1.82 -9.39 -10.41
N VAL A 46 2.86 -9.86 -11.08
CA VAL A 46 4.00 -9.03 -11.44
C VAL A 46 3.54 -7.81 -12.22
N GLY A 47 4.10 -6.66 -11.89
CA GLY A 47 3.81 -5.40 -12.58
C GLY A 47 2.66 -4.60 -12.00
N GLN A 48 1.91 -5.13 -11.06
CA GLN A 48 0.84 -4.37 -10.40
C GLN A 48 1.40 -3.47 -9.31
N ALA A 49 0.69 -2.40 -9.01
CA ALA A 49 1.11 -1.45 -7.99
C ALA A 49 -0.11 -0.92 -7.22
N VAL A 50 0.12 -0.57 -5.96
CA VAL A 50 -0.90 0.04 -5.10
C VAL A 50 -0.24 1.19 -4.36
N SER A 51 -0.91 2.33 -4.26
CA SER A 51 -0.43 3.46 -3.47
C SER A 51 -1.21 3.56 -2.17
N ILE A 52 -0.52 3.94 -1.09
CA ILE A 52 -1.12 4.06 0.22
C ILE A 52 -0.80 5.43 0.78
N ILE A 53 -1.81 6.11 1.30
CA ILE A 53 -1.62 7.36 2.04
C ILE A 53 -2.06 7.12 3.47
N ASN A 54 -1.20 7.47 4.41
CA ASN A 54 -1.57 7.47 5.82
C ASN A 54 -2.34 8.76 6.11
N ASN A 55 -3.66 8.64 6.11
CA ASN A 55 -4.54 9.80 6.31
C ASN A 55 -4.84 9.99 7.78
N SER A 56 -3.79 10.01 8.59
CA SER A 56 -3.91 10.21 10.04
C SER A 56 -2.66 10.94 10.55
N GLY A 57 -2.71 11.34 11.80
CA GLY A 57 -1.55 11.94 12.46
C GLY A 57 -0.65 10.93 13.17
N SER A 58 -0.96 9.64 13.06
CA SER A 58 -0.21 8.58 13.74
C SER A 58 0.40 7.64 12.73
N ASP A 59 1.46 6.92 13.14
CA ASP A 59 2.09 5.94 12.26
C ASP A 59 1.13 4.79 11.97
N GLN A 60 1.18 4.28 10.76
CA GLN A 60 0.43 3.09 10.36
C GLN A 60 1.42 2.01 9.93
N THR A 61 1.19 0.78 10.35
CA THR A 61 2.07 -0.33 10.00
C THR A 61 1.61 -0.96 8.70
N ILE A 62 2.57 -1.20 7.81
CA ILE A 62 2.34 -1.98 6.60
C ILE A 62 2.95 -3.35 6.85
N THR A 63 2.11 -4.35 7.01
CA THR A 63 2.51 -5.68 7.47
C THR A 63 2.83 -6.59 6.30
N GLN A 64 4.02 -7.20 6.37
CA GLN A 64 4.42 -8.24 5.45
C GLN A 64 3.67 -9.54 5.83
N GLY A 65 2.80 -10.01 4.96
CA GLY A 65 2.05 -11.23 5.22
C GLY A 65 2.93 -12.47 5.25
N THR A 66 2.35 -13.59 5.69
CA THR A 66 3.06 -14.87 5.75
C THR A 66 3.53 -15.28 4.36
N SER A 67 4.79 -15.69 4.25
CA SER A 67 5.43 -16.10 3.00
C SER A 67 5.57 -14.99 1.95
N MET A 68 5.22 -13.76 2.30
CA MET A 68 5.42 -12.59 1.46
C MET A 68 6.75 -11.94 1.83
N THR A 69 7.47 -11.39 0.86
CA THR A 69 8.69 -10.63 1.11
C THR A 69 8.46 -9.19 0.66
N LEU A 70 8.57 -8.27 1.58
CA LEU A 70 8.38 -6.83 1.32
C LEU A 70 9.71 -6.13 1.50
N TYR A 71 10.28 -5.65 0.40
CA TYR A 71 11.55 -4.92 0.42
C TYR A 71 11.32 -3.44 0.53
N ASN A 72 12.09 -2.78 1.41
CA ASN A 72 12.15 -1.33 1.42
C ASN A 72 13.22 -0.90 0.41
N THR A 73 12.83 -0.17 -0.62
CA THR A 73 13.76 0.18 -1.70
C THR A 73 14.89 1.10 -1.25
N ALA A 74 14.71 1.79 -0.13
CA ALA A 74 15.75 2.71 0.35
C ALA A 74 16.99 1.99 0.87
N ASP A 75 16.83 0.80 1.47
CA ASP A 75 17.94 0.09 2.09
C ASP A 75 17.90 -1.42 1.89
N ALA A 76 16.97 -1.91 1.09
CA ALA A 76 16.82 -3.34 0.76
C ALA A 76 16.51 -4.23 1.97
N THR A 77 16.06 -3.65 3.08
CA THR A 77 15.64 -4.47 4.21
C THR A 77 14.24 -5.02 3.99
N THR A 78 13.92 -6.13 4.64
CA THR A 78 12.61 -6.78 4.50
C THR A 78 11.85 -6.74 5.81
N GLY A 79 10.54 -7.01 5.75
CA GLY A 79 9.69 -7.09 6.92
C GLY A 79 8.64 -5.99 6.94
N ASN A 80 7.96 -5.87 8.08
CA ASN A 80 6.95 -4.84 8.24
C ASN A 80 7.55 -3.45 8.10
N ARG A 81 6.77 -2.53 7.54
CA ARG A 81 7.19 -1.14 7.39
C ARG A 81 6.27 -0.24 8.19
N THR A 82 6.80 0.91 8.57
CA THR A 82 6.02 1.94 9.27
C THR A 82 5.88 3.14 8.36
N LEU A 83 4.64 3.57 8.14
CA LEU A 83 4.35 4.77 7.36
C LEU A 83 3.94 5.87 8.33
N ALA A 84 4.77 6.90 8.42
CA ALA A 84 4.53 8.01 9.34
C ALA A 84 3.23 8.73 9.03
N GLY A 85 2.68 9.40 10.02
CA GLY A 85 1.45 10.20 9.83
C GLY A 85 1.59 11.13 8.63
N ARG A 86 0.59 11.16 7.79
CA ARG A 86 0.53 11.94 6.54
C ARG A 86 1.56 11.50 5.50
N GLY A 87 2.20 10.36 5.69
CA GLY A 87 3.13 9.81 4.71
C GLY A 87 2.42 9.12 3.57
N MET A 88 3.16 8.87 2.50
CA MET A 88 2.64 8.21 1.31
C MET A 88 3.64 7.17 0.83
N ALA A 89 3.15 6.01 0.41
CA ALA A 89 4.00 4.95 -0.09
C ALA A 89 3.38 4.30 -1.31
N THR A 90 4.23 3.77 -2.19
CA THR A 90 3.79 2.97 -3.32
C THR A 90 4.42 1.59 -3.24
N ILE A 91 3.63 0.57 -3.50
CA ILE A 91 4.05 -0.82 -3.47
C ILE A 91 3.99 -1.36 -4.88
N TRP A 92 5.12 -1.90 -5.36
CA TRP A 92 5.20 -2.56 -6.66
C TRP A 92 5.40 -4.04 -6.45
N PHE A 93 4.67 -4.86 -7.20
CA PHE A 93 4.74 -6.30 -7.06
C PHE A 93 5.64 -6.89 -8.14
N ALA A 94 6.75 -7.48 -7.72
CA ALA A 94 7.71 -8.12 -8.62
C ALA A 94 7.34 -9.57 -8.88
N ASP A 95 6.53 -10.16 -8.00
CA ASP A 95 6.04 -11.53 -8.13
C ASP A 95 4.87 -11.69 -7.18
N HIS A 96 4.24 -12.87 -7.18
CA HIS A 96 3.12 -13.15 -6.27
C HIS A 96 3.54 -13.09 -4.79
N ASN A 97 4.81 -13.24 -4.49
CA ASN A 97 5.30 -13.25 -3.11
C ASN A 97 6.41 -12.23 -2.87
N ILE A 98 6.70 -11.33 -3.80
CA ILE A 98 7.76 -10.34 -3.65
C ILE A 98 7.22 -8.97 -4.03
N ALA A 99 7.39 -8.01 -3.13
CA ALA A 99 6.97 -6.64 -3.38
C ALA A 99 8.06 -5.67 -2.92
N TYR A 100 8.08 -4.51 -3.56
CA TYR A 100 8.97 -3.42 -3.19
C TYR A 100 8.12 -2.23 -2.79
N ILE A 101 8.50 -1.56 -1.72
CA ILE A 101 7.77 -0.40 -1.23
C ILE A 101 8.72 0.78 -1.10
N SER A 102 8.27 1.96 -1.49
CA SER A 102 9.01 3.20 -1.24
C SER A 102 8.03 4.33 -0.97
N GLY A 103 8.50 5.38 -0.31
CA GLY A 103 7.64 6.52 -0.06
C GLY A 103 8.21 7.49 0.96
N ALA A 104 7.58 8.66 1.03
CA ALA A 104 7.93 9.69 2.00
C ALA A 104 7.34 9.31 3.36
N GLY A 105 8.18 9.33 4.39
CA GLY A 105 7.75 8.95 5.74
C GLY A 105 7.76 7.45 6.00
N LEU A 106 8.30 6.66 5.07
CA LEU A 106 8.37 5.23 5.22
C LEU A 106 9.66 4.83 5.94
N SER A 107 9.56 3.91 6.86
CA SER A 107 10.75 3.40 7.56
C SER A 107 10.67 1.90 7.85
#